data_37e79d97facc815bfef9f6dddb22c3d3
#
_entry.id   37e79d97facc815bfef9f6dddb22c3d3
#
_cell.length_a   1.000
_cell.length_b   1.000
_cell.length_c   1.000
_cell.angle_alpha   90.00
_cell.angle_beta   90.00
_cell.angle_gamma   90.00
#
_symmetry.space_group_name_H-M   'P 1'
#
loop_
_entity.id
_entity.type
_entity.pdbx_description
1 polymer ?
#
loop_
_entity_poly.entity_id
_entity_poly.type
_entity_poly.pdbx_seq_one_letter_code
_entity_poly.pdbx_strand_id
1 'polypeptide(L)'
;MNPRSIYNKIDEFHEFVEEESVDILFLSESWERENLTLNEIIKLEDHQVISNVSQRTGIGGRPAIVANKVKFDVQDVTNKLIQIPWGVEAVWCILTPKNVTHDSKVRKIACCSLYSKPDSRKKSLLLDHISDAYNLLSKKYGRGLHFVIAGDTNDLNLDPILSLSPNFQQIVKNWTRMNPPALLDPILMTLSSLYQVPECLEPLDSDPDKSGKKSDHRIVIAKPINVINNKCGREYRRVRYRPFPESGIRKMKDWFIDQTWEKVYQAESAHDKAEIFQSMLINILDEIFPEKERKISSDDQPWITQKLKKMDRRRRRIFHKQRRSEKWKSLNKLFKEEVKSAKAQFYKKTIADLKMKSPGHCYSALKSGL
;
A
#
# COMPACT_ATOMS: atom_id res chain seq x y z
N MET A 1 7.34 13.32 3.37
CA MET A 1 5.96 13.80 3.63
C MET A 1 5.79 14.14 5.09
N ASN A 2 5.30 15.34 5.39
CA ASN A 2 4.81 15.70 6.73
C ASN A 2 3.27 15.71 6.72
N PRO A 3 2.60 14.62 7.16
CA PRO A 3 1.14 14.54 7.13
C PRO A 3 0.48 15.32 8.26
N ARG A 4 1.23 15.76 9.27
CA ARG A 4 0.68 16.38 10.50
C ARG A 4 -0.43 15.49 11.09
N SER A 5 -0.06 14.27 11.47
CA SER A 5 -0.89 13.12 11.81
C SER A 5 -1.41 12.34 10.61
N ILE A 6 -1.24 11.01 10.67
CA ILE A 6 -1.71 10.09 9.64
C ILE A 6 -3.12 9.55 9.92
N TYR A 7 -3.57 9.59 11.17
CA TYR A 7 -4.78 8.90 11.65
C TYR A 7 -6.07 9.29 10.93
N ASN A 8 -6.19 10.57 10.55
CA ASN A 8 -7.38 11.09 9.86
C ASN A 8 -7.23 11.09 8.33
N LYS A 9 -6.14 10.52 7.82
CA LYS A 9 -5.77 10.58 6.39
C LYS A 9 -5.42 9.20 5.83
N ILE A 10 -5.72 8.14 6.58
CA ILE A 10 -5.25 6.80 6.25
C ILE A 10 -5.79 6.29 4.91
N ASP A 11 -7.05 6.55 4.59
CA ASP A 11 -7.65 6.13 3.33
C ASP A 11 -7.00 6.84 2.14
N GLU A 12 -6.76 8.15 2.27
CA GLU A 12 -6.11 8.95 1.24
C GLU A 12 -4.61 8.62 1.14
N PHE A 13 -3.99 8.26 2.27
CA PHE A 13 -2.62 7.77 2.31
C PHE A 13 -2.48 6.45 1.52
N HIS A 14 -3.39 5.49 1.70
CA HIS A 14 -3.39 4.24 0.94
C HIS A 14 -3.55 4.50 -0.56
N GLU A 15 -4.50 5.37 -0.93
CA GLU A 15 -4.70 5.77 -2.32
C GLU A 15 -3.44 6.41 -2.91
N PHE A 16 -2.81 7.31 -2.16
CA PHE A 16 -1.59 7.97 -2.57
C PHE A 16 -0.44 6.98 -2.82
N VAL A 17 -0.20 6.06 -1.88
CA VAL A 17 0.86 5.05 -2.01
C VAL A 17 0.62 4.14 -3.22
N GLU A 18 -0.62 3.76 -3.47
CA GLU A 18 -0.99 2.90 -4.60
C GLU A 18 -0.94 3.65 -5.93
N GLU A 19 -1.50 4.85 -6.02
CA GLU A 19 -1.58 5.63 -7.26
C GLU A 19 -0.23 6.12 -7.75
N GLU A 20 0.63 6.59 -6.84
CA GLU A 20 1.98 7.02 -7.17
C GLU A 20 2.98 5.85 -7.20
N SER A 21 2.51 4.63 -6.87
CA SER A 21 3.35 3.41 -6.83
C SER A 21 4.59 3.63 -5.96
N VAL A 22 4.38 4.17 -4.76
CA VAL A 22 5.46 4.57 -3.85
C VAL A 22 6.20 3.35 -3.34
N ASP A 23 7.51 3.33 -3.52
CA ASP A 23 8.37 2.24 -3.04
C ASP A 23 8.92 2.49 -1.64
N ILE A 24 9.26 3.74 -1.35
CA ILE A 24 9.80 4.16 -0.06
C ILE A 24 9.15 5.49 0.30
N LEU A 25 8.61 5.57 1.51
CA LEU A 25 8.01 6.79 2.02
C LEU A 25 8.62 7.17 3.37
N PHE A 26 9.01 8.41 3.49
CA PHE A 26 9.52 9.02 4.72
C PHE A 26 8.43 9.90 5.32
N LEU A 27 8.00 9.57 6.54
CA LEU A 27 7.04 10.33 7.33
C LEU A 27 7.77 11.10 8.42
N SER A 28 7.54 12.40 8.56
CA SER A 28 8.18 13.23 9.59
C SER A 28 7.31 13.37 10.83
N GLU A 29 6.03 13.71 10.64
CA GLU A 29 5.05 13.90 11.70
C GLU A 29 3.90 12.89 11.59
N SER A 30 4.20 11.63 11.86
CA SER A 30 3.18 10.58 11.88
C SER A 30 2.21 10.72 13.05
N TRP A 31 2.68 11.29 14.14
CA TRP A 31 2.00 11.38 15.44
C TRP A 31 1.60 10.00 15.99
N GLU A 32 2.44 9.00 15.77
CA GLU A 32 2.21 7.65 16.25
C GLU A 32 1.88 7.63 17.76
N ARG A 33 0.96 6.77 18.15
CA ARG A 33 0.50 6.63 19.53
C ARG A 33 0.96 5.30 20.11
N GLU A 34 1.25 5.26 21.40
CA GLU A 34 1.67 4.03 22.08
C GLU A 34 0.60 2.95 22.06
N ASN A 35 -0.66 3.36 22.17
CA ASN A 35 -1.82 2.46 22.18
C ASN A 35 -2.38 2.12 20.80
N LEU A 36 -1.84 2.70 19.74
CA LEU A 36 -2.25 2.45 18.36
C LEU A 36 -1.08 2.78 17.42
N THR A 37 -0.31 1.76 17.10
CA THR A 37 0.91 1.89 16.30
C THR A 37 0.64 2.11 14.82
N LEU A 38 1.64 2.65 14.10
CA LEU A 38 1.55 2.80 12.65
C LEU A 38 1.37 1.47 11.93
N ASN A 39 1.97 0.39 12.42
CA ASN A 39 1.80 -0.96 11.88
C ASN A 39 0.34 -1.44 11.93
N GLU A 40 -0.42 -1.02 12.95
CA GLU A 40 -1.83 -1.38 13.10
C GLU A 40 -2.74 -0.55 12.20
N ILE A 41 -2.29 0.61 11.76
CA ILE A 41 -3.08 1.55 10.95
C ILE A 41 -2.72 1.45 9.48
N ILE A 42 -1.41 1.48 9.16
CA ILE A 42 -0.88 1.36 7.80
C ILE A 42 -0.84 -0.12 7.41
N LYS A 43 -2.00 -0.68 7.09
CA LYS A 43 -2.16 -2.09 6.68
C LYS A 43 -1.94 -2.22 5.17
N LEU A 44 -0.75 -1.92 4.69
CA LEU A 44 -0.32 -2.17 3.31
C LEU A 44 0.39 -3.53 3.25
N GLU A 45 -0.23 -4.53 2.59
CA GLU A 45 0.29 -5.91 2.53
C GLU A 45 1.72 -5.99 1.96
N ASP A 46 2.03 -5.13 0.98
CA ASP A 46 3.32 -5.10 0.29
C ASP A 46 4.36 -4.20 0.95
N HIS A 47 4.05 -3.56 2.08
CA HIS A 47 4.95 -2.62 2.73
C HIS A 47 5.23 -3.03 4.18
N GLN A 48 6.40 -2.64 4.64
CA GLN A 48 6.81 -2.72 6.04
C GLN A 48 6.94 -1.31 6.60
N VAL A 49 6.40 -1.10 7.80
CA VAL A 49 6.51 0.15 8.54
C VAL A 49 7.62 0.01 9.56
N ILE A 50 8.48 1.02 9.64
CA ILE A 50 9.55 1.15 10.64
C ILE A 50 9.32 2.46 11.35
N SER A 51 9.16 2.41 12.66
CA SER A 51 8.94 3.57 13.52
C SER A 51 9.65 3.40 14.87
N ASN A 52 9.82 4.49 15.60
CA ASN A 52 10.43 4.47 16.93
C ASN A 52 9.57 5.29 17.89
N VAL A 53 8.74 4.61 18.66
CA VAL A 53 7.79 5.24 19.60
C VAL A 53 8.45 5.62 20.92
N SER A 54 9.60 5.01 21.25
CA SER A 54 10.11 4.90 22.62
C SER A 54 10.72 6.16 23.25
N GLN A 55 10.77 7.31 22.59
CA GLN A 55 11.66 8.39 23.06
C GLN A 55 11.00 9.75 23.32
N ARG A 56 9.66 9.86 23.30
CA ARG A 56 9.03 11.16 23.54
C ARG A 56 7.69 11.09 24.24
N THR A 57 7.53 11.97 25.25
CA THR A 57 6.24 12.34 25.80
C THR A 57 5.73 13.60 25.07
N GLY A 58 4.62 13.48 24.35
CA GLY A 58 3.99 14.65 23.70
C GLY A 58 3.48 14.40 22.29
N ILE A 59 2.67 15.33 21.78
CA ILE A 59 2.07 15.32 20.45
C ILE A 59 3.06 15.94 19.45
N GLY A 60 3.12 15.38 18.24
CA GLY A 60 3.96 15.86 17.13
C GLY A 60 5.23 15.04 16.92
N GLY A 61 5.89 15.21 15.78
CA GLY A 61 7.06 14.44 15.38
C GLY A 61 6.77 12.97 15.13
N ARG A 62 7.65 12.09 15.59
CA ARG A 62 7.64 10.63 15.41
C ARG A 62 7.78 10.24 13.95
N PRO A 63 9.02 10.33 13.43
CA PRO A 63 9.31 9.93 12.06
C PRO A 63 9.09 8.42 11.86
N ALA A 64 8.76 8.03 10.63
CA ALA A 64 8.65 6.65 10.24
C ALA A 64 9.07 6.45 8.79
N ILE A 65 9.41 5.21 8.43
CA ILE A 65 9.70 4.78 7.07
C ILE A 65 8.70 3.70 6.70
N VAL A 66 8.06 3.84 5.53
CA VAL A 66 7.21 2.80 4.94
C VAL A 66 7.90 2.33 3.67
N ALA A 67 8.31 1.07 3.61
CA ALA A 67 9.12 0.52 2.53
C ALA A 67 8.47 -0.72 1.90
N ASN A 68 8.52 -0.80 0.58
CA ASN A 68 7.98 -1.93 -0.19
C ASN A 68 8.83 -3.19 0.03
N LYS A 69 8.31 -4.15 0.81
CA LYS A 69 9.01 -5.41 1.13
C LYS A 69 9.00 -6.42 -0.01
N VAL A 70 8.24 -6.19 -1.08
CA VAL A 70 8.30 -7.02 -2.29
C VAL A 70 9.55 -6.68 -3.11
N LYS A 71 9.89 -5.38 -3.18
CA LYS A 71 11.05 -4.88 -3.94
C LYS A 71 12.36 -4.90 -3.14
N PHE A 72 12.28 -4.80 -1.82
CA PHE A 72 13.43 -4.70 -0.93
C PHE A 72 13.38 -5.71 0.21
N ASP A 73 14.53 -6.21 0.62
CA ASP A 73 14.71 -6.73 1.96
C ASP A 73 14.91 -5.55 2.90
N VAL A 74 14.01 -5.41 3.86
CA VAL A 74 13.93 -4.25 4.75
C VAL A 74 14.45 -4.64 6.12
N GLN A 75 15.58 -4.06 6.51
CA GLN A 75 16.21 -4.28 7.82
C GLN A 75 16.06 -3.00 8.66
N ASP A 76 15.25 -3.07 9.71
CA ASP A 76 15.24 -2.05 10.75
C ASP A 76 16.54 -2.08 11.56
N VAL A 77 17.24 -0.96 11.60
CA VAL A 77 18.51 -0.79 12.33
C VAL A 77 18.39 0.22 13.48
N THR A 78 17.23 0.83 13.66
CA THR A 78 16.94 1.77 14.74
C THR A 78 17.05 1.07 16.10
N ASN A 79 17.82 1.64 17.01
CA ASN A 79 18.12 1.10 18.35
C ASN A 79 18.67 -0.34 18.38
N LYS A 80 18.96 -0.92 17.21
CA LYS A 80 19.60 -2.24 17.09
C LYS A 80 21.09 -2.09 16.72
N LEU A 81 21.36 -1.35 15.66
CA LEU A 81 22.70 -1.03 15.21
C LEU A 81 23.04 0.45 15.44
N ILE A 82 22.06 1.32 15.22
CA ILE A 82 22.16 2.76 15.38
C ILE A 82 21.36 3.16 16.62
N GLN A 83 22.06 3.53 17.69
CA GLN A 83 21.41 4.04 18.92
C GLN A 83 20.95 5.46 18.70
N ILE A 84 19.67 5.72 18.98
CA ILE A 84 19.10 7.06 18.85
C ILE A 84 19.25 7.80 20.19
N PRO A 85 19.98 8.94 20.24
CA PRO A 85 20.13 9.73 21.46
C PRO A 85 18.78 10.26 21.96
N TRP A 86 18.65 10.42 23.26
CA TRP A 86 17.43 10.97 23.84
C TRP A 86 17.08 12.35 23.28
N GLY A 87 15.87 12.44 22.73
CA GLY A 87 15.34 13.66 22.14
C GLY A 87 15.76 13.94 20.71
N VAL A 88 16.47 13.03 20.07
CA VAL A 88 16.65 12.98 18.62
C VAL A 88 15.48 12.20 18.02
N GLU A 89 14.87 12.75 17.00
CA GLU A 89 13.77 12.10 16.28
C GLU A 89 14.25 11.64 14.91
N ALA A 90 14.71 10.40 14.86
CA ALA A 90 15.19 9.74 13.63
C ALA A 90 14.85 8.26 13.64
N VAL A 91 14.62 7.72 12.45
CA VAL A 91 14.40 6.28 12.20
C VAL A 91 15.27 5.84 11.04
N TRP A 92 15.92 4.71 11.19
CA TRP A 92 16.88 4.18 10.21
C TRP A 92 16.49 2.79 9.74
N CYS A 93 16.63 2.55 8.44
CA CYS A 93 16.61 1.20 7.89
C CYS A 93 17.66 1.01 6.80
N ILE A 94 18.00 -0.25 6.55
CA ILE A 94 18.79 -0.66 5.39
C ILE A 94 17.87 -1.40 4.43
N LEU A 95 17.84 -0.94 3.19
CA LEU A 95 17.11 -1.56 2.10
C LEU A 95 18.10 -2.28 1.18
N THR A 96 17.88 -3.56 0.93
CA THR A 96 18.62 -4.34 -0.05
C THR A 96 17.67 -4.65 -1.20
N PRO A 97 17.91 -4.12 -2.42
CA PRO A 97 17.05 -4.42 -3.57
C PRO A 97 17.10 -5.92 -3.89
N LYS A 98 15.91 -6.54 -4.12
CA LYS A 98 15.81 -8.00 -4.37
C LYS A 98 16.16 -8.39 -5.80
N ASN A 99 15.86 -7.53 -6.77
CA ASN A 99 16.04 -7.81 -8.19
C ASN A 99 17.20 -6.97 -8.77
N VAL A 100 18.41 -7.22 -8.30
CA VAL A 100 19.60 -6.49 -8.75
C VAL A 100 20.45 -7.40 -9.63
N THR A 101 20.89 -6.90 -10.78
CA THR A 101 21.90 -7.59 -11.57
C THR A 101 23.27 -7.53 -10.88
N HIS A 102 24.13 -8.50 -11.13
CA HIS A 102 25.49 -8.56 -10.54
C HIS A 102 26.32 -7.30 -10.74
N ASP A 103 26.06 -6.54 -11.80
CA ASP A 103 26.75 -5.30 -12.17
C ASP A 103 26.18 -4.04 -11.53
N SER A 104 25.13 -4.16 -10.69
CA SER A 104 24.55 -3.00 -10.06
C SER A 104 25.52 -2.36 -9.06
N LYS A 105 25.74 -1.06 -9.24
CA LYS A 105 26.53 -0.24 -8.30
C LYS A 105 25.82 -0.03 -6.96
N VAL A 106 24.50 -0.21 -6.91
CA VAL A 106 23.67 -0.04 -5.72
C VAL A 106 23.41 -1.40 -5.11
N ARG A 107 24.03 -1.66 -3.97
CA ARG A 107 23.84 -2.92 -3.22
C ARG A 107 22.94 -2.73 -2.01
N LYS A 108 23.06 -1.61 -1.36
CA LYS A 108 22.29 -1.27 -0.16
C LYS A 108 21.98 0.21 -0.13
N ILE A 109 20.84 0.57 0.44
CA ILE A 109 20.42 1.95 0.66
C ILE A 109 20.15 2.12 2.16
N ALA A 110 20.91 2.98 2.80
CA ALA A 110 20.63 3.44 4.16
C ALA A 110 19.62 4.57 4.09
N CYS A 111 18.45 4.36 4.64
CA CYS A 111 17.35 5.32 4.67
C CYS A 111 17.19 5.88 6.07
N CYS A 112 17.09 7.20 6.18
CA CYS A 112 16.76 7.91 7.42
C CYS A 112 15.55 8.79 7.23
N SER A 113 14.51 8.60 8.06
CA SER A 113 13.44 9.57 8.25
C SER A 113 13.70 10.35 9.51
N LEU A 114 13.63 11.68 9.44
CA LEU A 114 13.90 12.53 10.58
C LEU A 114 12.85 13.64 10.75
N TYR A 115 12.79 14.16 11.98
CA TYR A 115 12.06 15.35 12.32
C TYR A 115 12.94 16.26 13.20
N SER A 116 13.18 17.47 12.76
CA SER A 116 13.87 18.49 13.55
C SER A 116 12.86 19.51 14.07
N LYS A 117 12.65 19.54 15.38
CA LYS A 117 11.74 20.52 15.97
C LYS A 117 12.29 21.93 15.77
N PRO A 118 11.48 22.93 15.38
CA PRO A 118 11.89 24.32 15.32
C PRO A 118 12.50 24.77 16.65
N ASP A 119 13.50 25.63 16.60
CA ASP A 119 14.19 26.22 17.77
C ASP A 119 14.72 25.19 18.79
N SER A 120 14.94 23.96 18.37
CA SER A 120 15.47 22.93 19.24
C SER A 120 16.93 23.15 19.58
N ARG A 121 17.25 23.17 20.88
CA ARG A 121 18.65 23.15 21.37
C ARG A 121 19.36 21.81 21.03
N LYS A 122 18.65 20.82 20.50
CA LYS A 122 19.19 19.49 20.15
C LYS A 122 19.54 19.34 18.67
N LYS A 123 19.60 20.44 17.91
CA LYS A 123 19.99 20.40 16.48
C LYS A 123 21.40 19.86 16.29
N SER A 124 22.36 20.29 17.12
CA SER A 124 23.72 19.74 17.09
C SER A 124 23.73 18.23 17.36
N LEU A 125 22.99 17.79 18.37
CA LEU A 125 22.88 16.36 18.70
C LEU A 125 22.29 15.52 17.56
N LEU A 126 21.33 16.08 16.80
CA LEU A 126 20.80 15.42 15.60
C LEU A 126 21.86 15.33 14.49
N LEU A 127 22.63 16.41 14.27
CA LEU A 127 23.70 16.42 13.27
C LEU A 127 24.82 15.45 13.63
N ASP A 128 25.25 15.42 14.89
CA ASP A 128 26.26 14.49 15.41
C ASP A 128 25.76 13.05 15.22
N HIS A 129 24.51 12.78 15.59
CA HIS A 129 23.90 11.48 15.38
C HIS A 129 23.90 11.02 13.91
N ILE A 130 23.57 11.91 12.96
CA ILE A 130 23.60 11.61 11.53
C ILE A 130 25.03 11.30 11.08
N SER A 131 25.99 12.08 11.54
CA SER A 131 27.43 11.87 11.24
C SER A 131 27.92 10.52 11.76
N ASP A 132 27.62 10.17 13.00
CA ASP A 132 27.99 8.91 13.61
C ASP A 132 27.36 7.72 12.89
N ALA A 133 26.06 7.82 12.56
CA ALA A 133 25.34 6.81 11.79
C ALA A 133 25.94 6.62 10.39
N TYR A 134 26.27 7.71 9.69
CA TYR A 134 26.94 7.68 8.40
C TYR A 134 28.28 6.95 8.48
N ASN A 135 29.12 7.29 9.44
CA ASN A 135 30.44 6.70 9.63
C ASN A 135 30.33 5.19 9.97
N LEU A 136 29.42 4.84 10.90
CA LEU A 136 29.18 3.46 11.31
C LEU A 136 28.71 2.60 10.15
N LEU A 137 27.72 3.06 9.39
CA LEU A 137 27.14 2.32 8.27
C LEU A 137 28.11 2.21 7.10
N SER A 138 28.85 3.29 6.80
CA SER A 138 29.87 3.31 5.75
C SER A 138 31.01 2.33 6.07
N LYS A 139 31.44 2.26 7.32
CA LYS A 139 32.44 1.29 7.79
C LYS A 139 31.91 -0.15 7.70
N LYS A 140 30.65 -0.38 8.08
CA LYS A 140 30.07 -1.73 8.12
C LYS A 140 29.77 -2.31 6.74
N TYR A 141 29.20 -1.50 5.82
CA TYR A 141 28.71 -1.98 4.53
C TYR A 141 29.62 -1.63 3.34
N GLY A 142 30.51 -0.66 3.51
CA GLY A 142 31.55 -0.32 2.55
C GLY A 142 31.00 0.17 1.20
N ARG A 143 31.71 -0.19 0.11
CA ARG A 143 31.37 0.22 -1.25
C ARG A 143 30.03 -0.34 -1.70
N GLY A 144 29.18 0.51 -2.32
CA GLY A 144 27.85 0.15 -2.78
C GLY A 144 26.74 0.42 -1.76
N LEU A 145 27.06 1.00 -0.59
CA LEU A 145 26.11 1.61 0.30
C LEU A 145 25.82 3.04 -0.18
N HIS A 146 24.54 3.35 -0.31
CA HIS A 146 24.04 4.68 -0.63
C HIS A 146 23.15 5.19 0.48
N PHE A 147 23.00 6.50 0.58
CA PHE A 147 22.24 7.14 1.63
C PHE A 147 21.07 7.94 1.05
N VAL A 148 19.94 7.85 1.71
CA VAL A 148 18.78 8.73 1.51
C VAL A 148 18.31 9.21 2.88
N ILE A 149 18.40 10.51 3.12
CA ILE A 149 17.96 11.17 4.35
C ILE A 149 16.85 12.13 3.95
N ALA A 150 15.67 11.98 4.52
CA ALA A 150 14.53 12.83 4.23
C ALA A 150 13.69 13.06 5.49
N GLY A 151 12.97 14.17 5.51
CA GLY A 151 12.10 14.49 6.63
C GLY A 151 11.87 15.98 6.74
N ASP A 152 11.20 16.40 7.80
CA ASP A 152 10.99 17.80 8.11
C ASP A 152 12.18 18.31 8.95
N THR A 153 13.00 19.10 8.31
CA THR A 153 14.22 19.66 8.92
C THR A 153 13.99 21.03 9.55
N ASN A 154 12.85 21.66 9.28
CA ASN A 154 12.57 23.02 9.71
C ASN A 154 13.76 23.96 9.42
N ASP A 155 14.33 24.57 10.43
CA ASP A 155 15.46 25.52 10.36
C ASP A 155 16.83 24.85 10.61
N LEU A 156 16.96 23.53 10.40
CA LEU A 156 18.23 22.82 10.55
C LEU A 156 19.20 23.22 9.42
N ASN A 157 20.44 23.61 9.78
CA ASN A 157 21.49 23.75 8.79
C ASN A 157 21.91 22.40 8.23
N LEU A 158 21.82 22.23 6.91
CA LEU A 158 22.10 20.95 6.21
C LEU A 158 23.56 20.80 5.79
N ASP A 159 24.37 21.87 5.82
CA ASP A 159 25.78 21.84 5.37
C ASP A 159 26.62 20.76 6.06
N PRO A 160 26.48 20.50 7.38
CA PRO A 160 27.22 19.42 8.03
C PRO A 160 26.89 18.04 7.43
N ILE A 161 25.63 17.79 7.06
CA ILE A 161 25.23 16.52 6.44
C ILE A 161 25.76 16.43 5.00
N LEU A 162 25.65 17.51 4.24
CA LEU A 162 26.16 17.56 2.85
C LEU A 162 27.66 17.38 2.79
N SER A 163 28.39 17.81 3.82
CA SER A 163 29.84 17.67 3.92
C SER A 163 30.32 16.27 4.26
N LEU A 164 29.45 15.35 4.69
CA LEU A 164 29.83 13.96 4.99
C LEU A 164 30.35 13.20 3.77
N SER A 165 29.90 13.56 2.58
CA SER A 165 30.36 12.98 1.33
C SER A 165 30.18 13.95 0.16
N PRO A 166 31.16 14.01 -0.77
CA PRO A 166 31.01 14.83 -2.00
C PRO A 166 29.84 14.39 -2.88
N ASN A 167 29.32 13.19 -2.66
CA ASN A 167 28.19 12.65 -3.41
C ASN A 167 26.83 13.05 -2.81
N PHE A 168 26.78 13.58 -1.58
CA PHE A 168 25.52 14.04 -1.01
C PHE A 168 25.03 15.30 -1.72
N GLN A 169 23.78 15.25 -2.15
CA GLN A 169 23.10 16.38 -2.76
C GLN A 169 21.69 16.52 -2.21
N GLN A 170 21.26 17.73 -1.98
CA GLN A 170 19.87 18.09 -1.73
C GLN A 170 19.18 18.29 -3.08
N ILE A 171 18.14 17.49 -3.36
CA ILE A 171 17.54 17.42 -4.70
C ILE A 171 16.23 18.20 -4.85
N VAL A 172 15.59 18.61 -3.75
CA VAL A 172 14.33 19.36 -3.75
C VAL A 172 14.62 20.84 -4.08
N LYS A 173 13.95 21.38 -5.09
CA LYS A 173 14.17 22.78 -5.54
C LYS A 173 13.01 23.71 -5.20
N ASN A 174 11.82 23.16 -5.02
CA ASN A 174 10.61 23.93 -4.79
C ASN A 174 10.28 24.06 -3.30
N TRP A 175 9.51 25.11 -2.96
CA TRP A 175 9.00 25.28 -1.61
C TRP A 175 8.10 24.09 -1.23
N THR A 176 8.35 23.53 -0.06
CA THR A 176 7.56 22.40 0.50
C THR A 176 6.48 22.88 1.45
N ARG A 177 6.60 24.08 1.99
CA ARG A 177 5.54 24.81 2.68
C ARG A 177 5.25 26.13 1.93
N MET A 178 3.97 26.48 1.81
CA MET A 178 3.55 27.64 1.01
C MET A 178 3.29 28.90 1.81
N ASN A 179 2.96 28.78 3.08
CA ASN A 179 2.64 29.94 3.91
C ASN A 179 3.25 29.84 5.32
N PRO A 180 4.33 30.60 5.61
CA PRO A 180 5.17 31.32 4.66
C PRO A 180 5.95 30.33 3.76
N PRO A 181 6.35 30.74 2.53
CA PRO A 181 7.10 29.88 1.63
C PRO A 181 8.43 29.45 2.24
N ALA A 182 8.68 28.14 2.31
CA ALA A 182 9.92 27.60 2.84
C ALA A 182 10.18 26.18 2.28
N LEU A 183 11.46 25.80 2.19
CA LEU A 183 11.88 24.44 1.90
C LEU A 183 12.24 23.78 3.23
N LEU A 184 11.30 23.01 3.79
CA LEU A 184 11.43 22.38 5.10
C LEU A 184 11.60 20.86 5.01
N ASP A 185 11.19 20.26 3.88
CA ASP A 185 11.20 18.81 3.65
C ASP A 185 12.23 18.44 2.56
N PRO A 186 13.53 18.58 2.83
CA PRO A 186 14.57 18.22 1.88
C PRO A 186 14.66 16.71 1.69
N ILE A 187 15.22 16.30 0.56
CA ILE A 187 15.70 14.95 0.31
C ILE A 187 17.20 15.07 0.02
N LEU A 188 18.01 14.50 0.90
CA LEU A 188 19.45 14.42 0.80
C LEU A 188 19.83 13.02 0.37
N MET A 189 20.54 12.87 -0.73
CA MET A 189 20.92 11.54 -1.19
C MET A 189 22.26 11.51 -1.93
N THR A 190 22.88 10.33 -1.94
CA THR A 190 24.13 10.06 -2.66
C THR A 190 23.93 9.53 -4.09
N LEU A 191 22.67 9.36 -4.53
CA LEU A 191 22.27 8.83 -5.84
C LEU A 191 21.47 9.85 -6.66
N SER A 192 21.69 11.12 -6.44
CA SER A 192 20.90 12.21 -7.06
C SER A 192 20.83 12.12 -8.58
N SER A 193 21.91 11.69 -9.25
CA SER A 193 21.97 11.54 -10.72
C SER A 193 21.01 10.49 -11.28
N LEU A 194 20.44 9.62 -10.45
CA LEU A 194 19.48 8.59 -10.86
C LEU A 194 18.03 9.06 -10.75
N TYR A 195 17.78 10.27 -10.23
CA TYR A 195 16.44 10.78 -9.97
C TYR A 195 16.15 12.04 -10.77
N GLN A 196 14.90 12.19 -11.15
CA GLN A 196 14.36 13.43 -11.70
C GLN A 196 14.29 14.50 -10.63
N VAL A 197 14.14 15.76 -11.03
CA VAL A 197 13.84 16.85 -10.08
C VAL A 197 12.53 16.52 -9.36
N PRO A 198 12.51 16.50 -8.02
CA PRO A 198 11.32 16.15 -7.27
C PRO A 198 10.14 17.06 -7.56
N GLU A 199 8.96 16.44 -7.64
CA GLU A 199 7.67 17.13 -7.72
C GLU A 199 7.15 17.42 -6.31
N CYS A 200 6.52 18.58 -6.13
CA CYS A 200 5.79 18.92 -4.91
C CYS A 200 4.29 18.85 -5.17
N LEU A 201 3.61 17.90 -4.54
CA LEU A 201 2.17 17.68 -4.67
C LEU A 201 1.42 18.33 -3.49
N GLU A 202 0.12 18.51 -3.66
CA GLU A 202 -0.75 18.96 -2.56
C GLU A 202 -0.72 17.97 -1.38
N PRO A 203 -0.84 18.47 -0.14
CA PRO A 203 -0.90 17.62 1.04
C PRO A 203 -2.13 16.71 1.01
N LEU A 204 -2.09 15.62 1.79
CA LEU A 204 -3.25 14.76 1.98
C LEU A 204 -4.40 15.56 2.61
N ASP A 205 -5.61 15.35 2.13
CA ASP A 205 -6.80 15.94 2.73
C ASP A 205 -7.21 15.14 3.98
N SER A 206 -7.71 15.83 4.97
CA SER A 206 -8.31 15.18 6.12
C SER A 206 -9.68 14.61 5.75
N ASP A 207 -10.05 13.48 6.35
CA ASP A 207 -11.41 12.94 6.26
C ASP A 207 -12.40 14.02 6.75
N PRO A 208 -13.38 14.44 5.95
CA PRO A 208 -14.34 15.48 6.33
C PRO A 208 -15.17 15.11 7.58
N ASP A 209 -15.32 13.80 7.85
CA ASP A 209 -16.07 13.30 9.00
C ASP A 209 -15.21 13.22 10.28
N LYS A 210 -13.90 13.48 10.17
CA LYS A 210 -12.96 13.50 11.30
C LYS A 210 -12.34 14.88 11.43
N SER A 211 -12.45 15.45 12.62
CA SER A 211 -11.78 16.71 12.92
C SER A 211 -10.26 16.60 12.76
N GLY A 212 -9.73 17.11 11.68
CA GLY A 212 -8.29 17.11 11.42
C GLY A 212 -7.88 18.31 10.58
N LYS A 213 -6.77 18.96 10.97
CA LYS A 213 -6.23 20.06 10.17
C LYS A 213 -5.45 19.49 8.98
N LYS A 214 -5.68 20.05 7.79
CA LYS A 214 -4.83 19.81 6.62
C LYS A 214 -3.39 20.18 6.96
N SER A 215 -2.43 19.41 6.45
CA SER A 215 -1.03 19.80 6.56
C SER A 215 -0.76 21.02 5.71
N ASP A 216 0.10 21.91 6.19
CA ASP A 216 0.65 23.03 5.44
C ASP A 216 1.89 22.64 4.61
N HIS A 217 2.36 21.40 4.78
CA HIS A 217 3.46 20.82 4.01
C HIS A 217 2.98 20.08 2.78
N ARG A 218 3.62 20.33 1.65
CA ARG A 218 3.39 19.60 0.39
C ARG A 218 4.07 18.22 0.43
N ILE A 219 3.56 17.31 -0.36
CA ILE A 219 4.19 16.00 -0.53
C ILE A 219 5.29 16.11 -1.57
N VAL A 220 6.50 15.68 -1.22
CA VAL A 220 7.64 15.67 -2.14
C VAL A 220 7.82 14.26 -2.68
N ILE A 221 7.85 14.13 -4.02
CA ILE A 221 8.07 12.85 -4.71
C ILE A 221 9.32 12.95 -5.58
N ALA A 222 10.26 12.03 -5.36
CA ALA A 222 11.40 11.81 -6.23
C ALA A 222 11.17 10.56 -7.09
N LYS A 223 11.23 10.70 -8.41
CA LYS A 223 11.05 9.59 -9.36
C LYS A 223 12.39 9.25 -10.01
N PRO A 224 12.75 7.96 -10.17
CA PRO A 224 13.97 7.60 -10.89
C PRO A 224 13.86 7.97 -12.37
N ILE A 225 15.01 8.30 -12.99
CA ILE A 225 15.07 8.67 -14.43
C ILE A 225 14.72 7.46 -15.29
N ASN A 226 15.28 6.30 -14.98
CA ASN A 226 15.01 5.05 -15.69
C ASN A 226 14.19 4.13 -14.79
N VAL A 227 12.88 4.16 -14.96
CA VAL A 227 12.02 3.13 -14.39
C VAL A 227 12.23 1.89 -15.25
N ILE A 228 13.10 0.99 -14.84
CA ILE A 228 13.03 -0.38 -15.35
C ILE A 228 11.68 -0.89 -14.83
N ASN A 229 10.69 -0.89 -15.71
CA ASN A 229 9.40 -1.52 -15.48
C ASN A 229 9.60 -3.04 -15.41
N ASN A 230 10.32 -3.51 -14.43
CA ASN A 230 10.15 -4.85 -13.92
C ASN A 230 8.76 -4.85 -13.26
N LYS A 231 7.75 -4.92 -14.11
CA LYS A 231 6.46 -5.41 -13.70
C LYS A 231 6.78 -6.80 -13.14
N CYS A 232 6.97 -6.88 -11.84
CA CYS A 232 6.81 -8.13 -11.12
C CYS A 232 5.46 -8.66 -11.59
N GLY A 233 5.49 -9.66 -12.47
CA GLY A 233 4.29 -10.07 -13.20
C GLY A 233 3.27 -10.44 -12.15
N ARG A 234 2.17 -9.71 -12.08
CA ARG A 234 1.07 -10.08 -11.20
C ARG A 234 0.76 -11.54 -11.52
N GLU A 235 0.93 -12.40 -10.56
CA GLU A 235 0.56 -13.79 -10.70
C GLU A 235 -0.96 -13.83 -10.87
N TYR A 236 -1.39 -14.30 -12.02
CA TYR A 236 -2.80 -14.48 -12.30
C TYR A 236 -3.11 -15.97 -12.20
N ARG A 237 -4.01 -16.31 -11.31
CA ARG A 237 -4.64 -17.63 -11.30
C ARG A 237 -5.83 -17.62 -12.24
N ARG A 238 -5.91 -18.59 -13.13
CA ARG A 238 -7.13 -18.86 -13.91
C ARG A 238 -8.05 -19.72 -13.08
N VAL A 239 -9.27 -19.27 -12.87
CA VAL A 239 -10.29 -20.00 -12.15
C VAL A 239 -11.45 -20.25 -13.12
N ARG A 240 -11.83 -21.49 -13.25
CA ARG A 240 -13.05 -21.86 -13.96
C ARG A 240 -14.23 -21.64 -13.04
N TYR A 241 -15.29 -21.09 -13.56
CA TYR A 241 -16.54 -20.89 -12.84
C TYR A 241 -17.71 -20.97 -13.79
N ARG A 242 -18.86 -21.38 -13.28
CA ARG A 242 -20.09 -21.48 -14.01
C ARG A 242 -21.05 -20.38 -13.54
N PRO A 243 -21.38 -19.38 -14.36
CA PRO A 243 -22.34 -18.36 -13.98
C PRO A 243 -23.77 -18.89 -14.07
N PHE A 244 -24.62 -18.53 -13.11
CA PHE A 244 -26.05 -18.88 -13.09
C PHE A 244 -26.91 -17.61 -13.22
N PRO A 245 -27.06 -17.03 -14.43
CA PRO A 245 -27.94 -15.89 -14.64
C PRO A 245 -29.41 -16.30 -14.52
N GLU A 246 -30.28 -15.39 -14.11
CA GLU A 246 -31.72 -15.65 -13.95
C GLU A 246 -32.39 -16.19 -15.22
N SER A 247 -31.96 -15.69 -16.39
CA SER A 247 -32.44 -16.18 -17.68
C SER A 247 -32.10 -17.66 -17.90
N GLY A 248 -30.91 -18.08 -17.48
CA GLY A 248 -30.52 -19.50 -17.54
C GLY A 248 -31.32 -20.35 -16.55
N ILE A 249 -31.54 -19.84 -15.33
CA ILE A 249 -32.35 -20.53 -14.32
C ILE A 249 -33.78 -20.74 -14.82
N ARG A 250 -34.38 -19.78 -15.52
CA ARG A 250 -35.69 -19.93 -16.16
C ARG A 250 -35.66 -21.02 -17.22
N LYS A 251 -34.71 -20.99 -18.16
CA LYS A 251 -34.56 -22.03 -19.18
C LYS A 251 -34.38 -23.43 -18.59
N MET A 252 -33.63 -23.52 -17.49
CA MET A 252 -33.45 -24.80 -16.80
C MET A 252 -34.77 -25.32 -16.19
N LYS A 253 -35.58 -24.41 -15.60
CA LYS A 253 -36.92 -24.77 -15.10
C LYS A 253 -37.83 -25.25 -16.21
N ASP A 254 -37.88 -24.53 -17.33
CA ASP A 254 -38.70 -24.90 -18.50
C ASP A 254 -38.27 -26.28 -19.02
N TRP A 255 -36.95 -26.51 -19.16
CA TRP A 255 -36.42 -27.80 -19.55
C TRP A 255 -36.86 -28.96 -18.63
N PHE A 256 -36.84 -28.74 -17.27
CA PHE A 256 -37.31 -29.76 -16.32
C PHE A 256 -38.81 -30.08 -16.48
N ILE A 257 -39.62 -29.11 -16.82
CA ILE A 257 -41.06 -29.27 -17.01
C ILE A 257 -41.33 -30.06 -18.30
N ASP A 258 -40.56 -29.80 -19.35
CA ASP A 258 -40.78 -30.39 -20.67
C ASP A 258 -40.20 -31.79 -20.81
N GLN A 259 -39.43 -32.28 -19.81
CA GLN A 259 -38.85 -33.65 -19.89
C GLN A 259 -39.88 -34.73 -19.59
N THR A 260 -40.00 -35.67 -20.50
CA THR A 260 -40.82 -36.89 -20.30
C THR A 260 -40.15 -37.96 -19.46
N TRP A 261 -38.84 -37.89 -19.30
CA TRP A 261 -37.99 -38.83 -18.56
C TRP A 261 -38.05 -40.28 -19.05
N GLU A 262 -38.62 -40.55 -20.22
CA GLU A 262 -38.79 -41.89 -20.79
C GLU A 262 -37.49 -42.68 -20.84
N LYS A 263 -36.40 -42.06 -21.28
CA LYS A 263 -35.07 -42.69 -21.32
C LYS A 263 -34.59 -43.20 -19.96
N VAL A 264 -34.94 -42.46 -18.91
CA VAL A 264 -34.59 -42.86 -17.53
C VAL A 264 -35.50 -43.99 -17.06
N TYR A 265 -36.81 -43.92 -17.38
CA TYR A 265 -37.76 -44.95 -16.97
C TYR A 265 -37.55 -46.28 -17.68
N GLN A 266 -37.15 -46.28 -18.95
CA GLN A 266 -36.92 -47.46 -19.76
C GLN A 266 -35.63 -48.20 -19.45
N ALA A 267 -34.70 -47.61 -18.72
CA ALA A 267 -33.45 -48.26 -18.32
C ALA A 267 -33.71 -49.44 -17.38
N GLU A 268 -32.97 -50.53 -17.56
CA GLU A 268 -33.23 -51.80 -16.86
C GLU A 268 -32.78 -51.74 -15.39
N SER A 269 -31.60 -51.18 -15.12
CA SER A 269 -31.06 -51.14 -13.77
C SER A 269 -31.17 -49.75 -13.12
N ALA A 270 -31.14 -49.75 -11.79
CA ALA A 270 -31.08 -48.49 -11.04
C ALA A 270 -29.79 -47.69 -11.34
N HIS A 271 -28.69 -48.38 -11.66
CA HIS A 271 -27.42 -47.77 -12.03
C HIS A 271 -27.55 -47.05 -13.38
N ASP A 272 -28.10 -47.73 -14.39
CA ASP A 272 -28.30 -47.15 -15.72
C ASP A 272 -29.25 -45.93 -15.67
N LYS A 273 -30.32 -46.02 -14.86
CA LYS A 273 -31.22 -44.88 -14.60
C LYS A 273 -30.48 -43.68 -14.07
N ALA A 274 -29.59 -43.88 -13.09
CA ALA A 274 -28.79 -42.80 -12.48
C ALA A 274 -27.78 -42.21 -13.47
N GLU A 275 -27.09 -43.05 -14.27
CA GLU A 275 -26.14 -42.57 -15.28
C GLU A 275 -26.82 -41.76 -16.39
N ILE A 276 -27.96 -42.24 -16.91
CA ILE A 276 -28.72 -41.53 -17.94
C ILE A 276 -29.21 -40.18 -17.38
N PHE A 277 -29.78 -40.17 -16.18
CA PHE A 277 -30.24 -38.94 -15.54
C PHE A 277 -29.10 -37.95 -15.34
N GLN A 278 -27.97 -38.40 -14.79
CA GLN A 278 -26.78 -37.58 -14.59
C GLN A 278 -26.23 -37.00 -15.90
N SER A 279 -26.15 -37.83 -16.94
CA SER A 279 -25.70 -37.40 -18.26
C SER A 279 -26.61 -36.34 -18.87
N MET A 280 -27.92 -36.49 -18.75
CA MET A 280 -28.91 -35.52 -19.21
C MET A 280 -28.73 -34.19 -18.47
N LEU A 281 -28.54 -34.24 -17.14
CA LEU A 281 -28.31 -33.02 -16.33
C LEU A 281 -27.00 -32.33 -16.68
N ILE A 282 -25.91 -33.07 -16.86
CA ILE A 282 -24.61 -32.46 -17.21
C ILE A 282 -24.72 -31.80 -18.58
N ASN A 283 -25.32 -32.45 -19.57
CA ASN A 283 -25.44 -31.89 -20.91
C ASN A 283 -26.22 -30.58 -20.91
N ILE A 284 -27.38 -30.54 -20.25
CA ILE A 284 -28.18 -29.34 -20.20
C ILE A 284 -27.52 -28.22 -19.35
N LEU A 285 -26.77 -28.58 -18.28
CA LEU A 285 -25.99 -27.64 -17.50
C LEU A 285 -24.88 -27.02 -18.35
N ASP A 286 -24.21 -27.78 -19.18
CA ASP A 286 -23.16 -27.30 -20.07
C ASP A 286 -23.69 -26.41 -21.18
N GLU A 287 -24.88 -26.70 -21.66
CA GLU A 287 -25.57 -25.91 -22.68
C GLU A 287 -26.05 -24.57 -22.13
N ILE A 288 -26.81 -24.60 -21.01
CA ILE A 288 -27.44 -23.39 -20.45
C ILE A 288 -26.42 -22.54 -19.65
N PHE A 289 -25.50 -23.17 -18.96
CA PHE A 289 -24.53 -22.54 -18.08
C PHE A 289 -23.09 -22.94 -18.44
N PRO A 290 -22.59 -22.58 -19.62
CA PRO A 290 -21.23 -22.93 -20.02
C PRO A 290 -20.17 -22.46 -19.03
N GLU A 291 -19.16 -23.26 -18.81
CA GLU A 291 -18.01 -22.88 -17.99
C GLU A 291 -17.27 -21.70 -18.62
N LYS A 292 -16.86 -20.77 -17.78
CA LYS A 292 -16.07 -19.59 -18.16
C LYS A 292 -14.78 -19.55 -17.35
N GLU A 293 -13.72 -19.11 -17.99
CA GLU A 293 -12.46 -18.82 -17.28
C GLU A 293 -12.39 -17.35 -16.87
N ARG A 294 -11.92 -17.12 -15.66
CA ARG A 294 -11.63 -15.79 -15.13
C ARG A 294 -10.21 -15.74 -14.61
N LYS A 295 -9.47 -14.71 -15.02
CA LYS A 295 -8.19 -14.39 -14.39
C LYS A 295 -8.47 -13.66 -13.08
N ILE A 296 -7.92 -14.18 -11.99
CA ILE A 296 -7.95 -13.58 -10.67
C ILE A 296 -6.50 -13.23 -10.33
N SER A 297 -6.25 -11.98 -9.94
CA SER A 297 -4.95 -11.59 -9.40
C SER A 297 -4.83 -12.10 -7.97
N SER A 298 -3.62 -12.45 -7.53
CA SER A 298 -3.33 -12.76 -6.13
C SER A 298 -3.74 -11.63 -5.18
N ASP A 299 -3.73 -10.40 -5.68
CA ASP A 299 -4.05 -9.18 -4.93
C ASP A 299 -5.56 -8.85 -4.91
N ASP A 300 -6.38 -9.64 -5.64
CA ASP A 300 -7.83 -9.38 -5.70
C ASP A 300 -8.50 -9.81 -4.40
N GLN A 301 -8.97 -8.86 -3.64
CA GLN A 301 -9.81 -9.12 -2.49
C GLN A 301 -11.14 -9.77 -2.92
N PRO A 302 -11.70 -10.70 -2.14
CA PRO A 302 -12.85 -11.52 -2.56
C PRO A 302 -14.12 -10.70 -2.86
N TRP A 303 -14.27 -9.51 -2.29
CA TRP A 303 -15.39 -8.60 -2.56
C TRP A 303 -15.19 -7.70 -3.78
N ILE A 304 -14.03 -7.74 -4.44
CA ILE A 304 -13.77 -6.90 -5.61
C ILE A 304 -14.53 -7.42 -6.84
N THR A 305 -15.54 -6.68 -7.24
CA THR A 305 -16.37 -6.99 -8.41
C THR A 305 -15.79 -6.38 -9.69
N GLN A 306 -16.26 -6.87 -10.85
CA GLN A 306 -15.91 -6.27 -12.16
C GLN A 306 -16.38 -4.81 -12.27
N LYS A 307 -17.50 -4.45 -11.61
CA LYS A 307 -18.00 -3.07 -11.52
C LYS A 307 -16.97 -2.21 -10.83
N LEU A 308 -16.49 -2.64 -9.66
CA LEU A 308 -15.47 -1.93 -8.88
C LEU A 308 -14.15 -1.77 -9.67
N LYS A 309 -13.69 -2.83 -10.36
CA LYS A 309 -12.49 -2.76 -11.21
C LYS A 309 -12.64 -1.75 -12.38
N LYS A 310 -13.84 -1.63 -12.96
CA LYS A 310 -14.11 -0.64 -14.01
C LYS A 310 -14.14 0.78 -13.44
N MET A 311 -14.73 0.96 -12.27
CA MET A 311 -14.78 2.25 -11.57
C MET A 311 -13.37 2.70 -11.17
N ASP A 312 -12.56 1.80 -10.62
CA ASP A 312 -11.18 2.09 -10.24
C ASP A 312 -10.34 2.52 -11.46
N ARG A 313 -10.39 1.78 -12.57
CA ARG A 313 -9.71 2.17 -13.81
C ARG A 313 -10.15 3.55 -14.32
N ARG A 314 -11.46 3.88 -14.21
CA ARG A 314 -11.97 5.20 -14.60
C ARG A 314 -11.45 6.29 -13.67
N ARG A 315 -11.48 6.05 -12.36
CA ARG A 315 -10.98 6.95 -11.31
C ARG A 315 -9.49 7.26 -11.53
N ARG A 316 -8.65 6.23 -11.69
CA ARG A 316 -7.20 6.37 -11.96
C ARG A 316 -6.94 7.16 -13.25
N ARG A 317 -7.71 6.90 -14.32
CA ARG A 317 -7.57 7.63 -15.59
C ARG A 317 -7.87 9.12 -15.44
N ILE A 318 -8.90 9.47 -14.67
CA ILE A 318 -9.26 10.87 -14.41
C ILE A 318 -8.17 11.52 -13.55
N PHE A 319 -7.69 10.84 -12.51
CA PHE A 319 -6.61 11.32 -11.66
C PHE A 319 -5.35 11.66 -12.47
N HIS A 320 -4.89 10.75 -13.33
CA HIS A 320 -3.71 11.00 -14.16
C HIS A 320 -3.87 12.19 -15.12
N LYS A 321 -5.11 12.46 -15.59
CA LYS A 321 -5.36 13.59 -16.50
C LYS A 321 -5.53 14.93 -15.80
N GLN A 322 -6.21 14.94 -14.68
CA GLN A 322 -6.72 16.16 -14.03
C GLN A 322 -6.57 16.12 -12.51
N ARG A 323 -5.59 15.43 -11.98
CA ARG A 323 -5.34 15.22 -10.54
C ARG A 323 -6.43 15.81 -9.64
N ARG A 324 -6.95 15.22 -8.62
CA ARG A 324 -7.90 15.71 -7.61
C ARG A 324 -8.95 16.75 -8.09
N SER A 325 -9.33 16.71 -9.38
CA SER A 325 -10.45 17.53 -9.90
C SER A 325 -11.75 17.18 -9.19
N GLU A 326 -12.73 18.08 -9.21
CA GLU A 326 -14.08 17.82 -8.65
C GLU A 326 -14.71 16.55 -9.24
N LYS A 327 -14.46 16.28 -10.52
CA LYS A 327 -14.88 15.05 -11.19
C LYS A 327 -14.22 13.81 -10.59
N TRP A 328 -12.92 13.89 -10.26
CA TRP A 328 -12.22 12.80 -9.57
C TRP A 328 -12.74 12.64 -8.14
N LYS A 329 -12.90 13.73 -7.38
CA LYS A 329 -13.43 13.70 -6.00
C LYS A 329 -14.81 13.02 -5.93
N SER A 330 -15.72 13.41 -6.82
CA SER A 330 -17.05 12.82 -6.89
C SER A 330 -17.02 11.32 -7.21
N LEU A 331 -16.18 10.93 -8.19
CA LEU A 331 -16.03 9.52 -8.55
C LEU A 331 -15.34 8.72 -7.46
N ASN A 332 -14.37 9.32 -6.76
CA ASN A 332 -13.67 8.68 -5.65
C ASN A 332 -14.61 8.42 -4.47
N LYS A 333 -15.45 9.40 -4.12
CA LYS A 333 -16.48 9.23 -3.09
C LYS A 333 -17.41 8.07 -3.43
N LEU A 334 -17.94 8.07 -4.66
CA LEU A 334 -18.82 6.99 -5.13
C LEU A 334 -18.12 5.62 -5.11
N PHE A 335 -16.86 5.56 -5.51
CA PHE A 335 -16.07 4.32 -5.47
C PHE A 335 -15.92 3.79 -4.04
N LYS A 336 -15.60 4.66 -3.07
CA LYS A 336 -15.49 4.27 -1.66
C LYS A 336 -16.81 3.71 -1.11
N GLU A 337 -17.93 4.34 -1.43
CA GLU A 337 -19.26 3.87 -1.03
C GLU A 337 -19.58 2.49 -1.62
N GLU A 338 -19.28 2.28 -2.90
CA GLU A 338 -19.47 0.99 -3.58
C GLU A 338 -18.54 -0.11 -3.00
N VAL A 339 -17.29 0.20 -2.68
CA VAL A 339 -16.37 -0.74 -1.99
C VAL A 339 -16.92 -1.13 -0.62
N LYS A 340 -17.36 -0.16 0.18
CA LYS A 340 -17.97 -0.40 1.49
C LYS A 340 -19.21 -1.31 1.38
N SER A 341 -20.06 -1.05 0.41
CA SER A 341 -21.26 -1.85 0.15
C SER A 341 -20.89 -3.29 -0.27
N ALA A 342 -19.97 -3.44 -1.23
CA ALA A 342 -19.56 -4.76 -1.71
C ALA A 342 -18.89 -5.59 -0.60
N LYS A 343 -18.07 -4.96 0.24
CA LYS A 343 -17.44 -5.59 1.40
C LYS A 343 -18.50 -6.06 2.41
N ALA A 344 -19.46 -5.19 2.75
CA ALA A 344 -20.55 -5.54 3.66
C ALA A 344 -21.40 -6.70 3.15
N GLN A 345 -21.75 -6.69 1.85
CA GLN A 345 -22.50 -7.78 1.22
C GLN A 345 -21.73 -9.11 1.23
N PHE A 346 -20.44 -9.06 0.92
CA PHE A 346 -19.58 -10.24 0.97
C PHE A 346 -19.57 -10.87 2.35
N TYR A 347 -19.28 -10.08 3.39
CA TYR A 347 -19.25 -10.61 4.76
C TYR A 347 -20.62 -11.09 5.23
N LYS A 348 -21.70 -10.36 4.91
CA LYS A 348 -23.07 -10.81 5.23
C LYS A 348 -23.37 -12.19 4.64
N LYS A 349 -23.02 -12.40 3.36
CA LYS A 349 -23.19 -13.68 2.68
C LYS A 349 -22.31 -14.76 3.30
N THR A 350 -21.02 -14.48 3.50
CA THR A 350 -20.07 -15.44 4.07
C THR A 350 -20.47 -15.88 5.48
N ILE A 351 -20.93 -14.95 6.32
CA ILE A 351 -21.42 -15.28 7.66
C ILE A 351 -22.70 -16.13 7.59
N ALA A 352 -23.62 -15.83 6.66
CA ALA A 352 -24.81 -16.63 6.47
C ALA A 352 -24.46 -18.06 6.02
N ASP A 353 -23.56 -18.21 5.05
CA ASP A 353 -23.10 -19.51 4.55
C ASP A 353 -22.38 -20.31 5.66
N LEU A 354 -21.57 -19.66 6.50
CA LEU A 354 -20.89 -20.30 7.63
C LEU A 354 -21.86 -20.75 8.72
N LYS A 355 -22.89 -19.97 9.04
CA LYS A 355 -23.95 -20.35 9.98
C LYS A 355 -24.73 -21.58 9.55
N MET A 356 -24.94 -21.75 8.24
CA MET A 356 -25.61 -22.93 7.67
C MET A 356 -24.75 -24.19 7.77
N LYS A 357 -23.43 -24.06 7.83
CA LYS A 357 -22.51 -25.22 7.87
C LYS A 357 -22.31 -25.76 9.27
N SER A 358 -21.95 -24.98 10.23
CA SER A 358 -21.98 -25.28 11.68
C SER A 358 -21.55 -24.05 12.50
N PRO A 359 -22.02 -23.92 13.77
CA PRO A 359 -21.61 -22.83 14.63
C PRO A 359 -20.09 -22.82 14.94
N GLY A 360 -19.46 -23.98 15.05
CA GLY A 360 -18.02 -24.11 15.31
C GLY A 360 -17.15 -23.61 14.16
N HIS A 361 -17.53 -23.87 12.92
CA HIS A 361 -16.83 -23.34 11.75
C HIS A 361 -16.97 -21.83 11.63
N CYS A 362 -18.13 -21.28 12.00
CA CYS A 362 -18.35 -19.84 12.02
C CYS A 362 -17.39 -19.12 13.02
N TYR A 363 -17.27 -19.67 14.23
CA TYR A 363 -16.41 -19.11 15.26
C TYR A 363 -14.91 -19.21 14.88
N SER A 364 -14.49 -20.34 14.33
CA SER A 364 -13.13 -20.59 13.85
C SER A 364 -12.72 -19.62 12.74
N ALA A 365 -13.60 -19.39 11.75
CA ALA A 365 -13.37 -18.48 10.65
C ALA A 365 -13.30 -17.00 11.10
N LEU A 366 -14.14 -16.59 12.04
CA LEU A 366 -14.10 -15.25 12.64
C LEU A 366 -12.80 -15.02 13.44
N LYS A 367 -12.29 -16.05 14.11
CA LYS A 367 -11.05 -15.98 14.89
C LYS A 367 -9.80 -15.95 14.01
N SER A 368 -9.82 -16.56 12.84
CA SER A 368 -8.72 -16.54 11.86
C SER A 368 -8.66 -15.28 10.99
N GLY A 369 -9.62 -14.33 11.20
CA GLY A 369 -9.59 -13.01 10.57
C GLY A 369 -10.19 -12.96 9.17
N LEU A 370 -11.07 -13.98 8.85
CA LEU A 370 -11.80 -14.01 7.56
C LEU A 370 -11.05 -13.37 6.41
#